data_eb32e677e7beceeac8e76e2d1f6a53d4
#
_entry.id   eb32e677e7beceeac8e76e2d1f6a53d4
#
_cell.length_a   1.000
_cell.length_b   1.000
_cell.length_c   1.000
_cell.angle_alpha   90.00
_cell.angle_beta   90.00
_cell.angle_gamma   90.00
#
_symmetry.space_group_name_H-M   'P 1'
#
loop_
_entity.id
_entity.type
_entity.pdbx_description
1 polymer ?
#
loop_
_entity_poly.entity_id
_entity_poly.type
_entity_poly.pdbx_seq_one_letter_code
_entity_poly.pdbx_strand_id
1 'polypeptide(L)'
;MNSLTTKQIQEIIPHRHPFLLVDYIEDFEPGEFGIGYKCVTYREDFFAGHFPQEPVMPGVLIIEALAQVGAVAILSLDENKGKIAFFGGINKCRFKGKVKPGDKLRLETKIIRHKGPMGVGEAVASVDGKVVAQAELTFMEIGRASCRERV
;
A
#
# COMPACT_ATOMS: atom_id res chain seq x y z
N MET A 1 -9.63 -16.59 6.91
CA MET A 1 -8.52 -15.99 6.14
C MET A 1 -9.07 -15.50 4.80
N ASN A 2 -8.94 -14.21 4.54
CA ASN A 2 -9.48 -13.57 3.34
C ASN A 2 -8.35 -13.17 2.42
N SER A 3 -8.15 -13.90 1.34
CA SER A 3 -7.12 -13.59 0.37
C SER A 3 -7.73 -12.90 -0.87
N LEU A 4 -6.91 -12.13 -1.58
CA LEU A 4 -7.32 -11.44 -2.79
C LEU A 4 -6.25 -11.61 -3.87
N THR A 5 -6.70 -11.92 -5.08
CA THR A 5 -5.83 -11.91 -6.27
C THR A 5 -5.60 -10.48 -6.73
N THR A 6 -4.67 -10.29 -7.66
CA THR A 6 -4.42 -8.97 -8.26
C THR A 6 -5.70 -8.37 -8.84
N LYS A 7 -6.49 -9.17 -9.54
CA LYS A 7 -7.74 -8.70 -10.14
C LYS A 7 -8.73 -8.24 -9.08
N GLN A 8 -8.85 -8.97 -7.99
CA GLN A 8 -9.76 -8.62 -6.90
C GLN A 8 -9.32 -7.34 -6.19
N ILE A 9 -8.00 -7.12 -6.04
CA ILE A 9 -7.47 -5.87 -5.51
C ILE A 9 -7.91 -4.70 -6.39
N GLN A 10 -7.85 -4.86 -7.70
CA GLN A 10 -8.25 -3.81 -8.64
C GLN A 10 -9.74 -3.47 -8.57
N GLU A 11 -10.56 -4.36 -8.05
CA GLU A 11 -11.97 -4.08 -7.83
C GLU A 11 -12.20 -3.20 -6.60
N ILE A 12 -11.20 -3.09 -5.72
CA ILE A 12 -11.32 -2.32 -4.47
C ILE A 12 -10.59 -0.98 -4.58
N ILE A 13 -9.36 -0.96 -5.10
CA ILE A 13 -8.59 0.27 -5.21
C ILE A 13 -8.45 0.70 -6.67
N PRO A 14 -8.34 2.02 -6.93
CA PRO A 14 -8.31 2.53 -8.31
C PRO A 14 -6.94 2.41 -8.99
N HIS A 15 -5.91 2.10 -8.25
CA HIS A 15 -4.54 2.02 -8.76
C HIS A 15 -4.42 0.98 -9.88
N ARG A 16 -3.62 1.29 -10.90
CA ARG A 16 -3.39 0.43 -12.05
C ARG A 16 -1.91 0.46 -12.41
N HIS A 17 -1.47 -0.52 -13.21
CA HIS A 17 -0.12 -0.53 -13.75
C HIS A 17 0.20 0.83 -14.39
N PRO A 18 1.36 1.42 -14.16
CA PRO A 18 2.52 0.88 -13.43
C PRO A 18 2.55 1.21 -11.94
N PHE A 19 1.50 1.77 -11.38
CA PHE A 19 1.48 2.25 -10.00
C PHE A 19 0.78 1.33 -9.00
N LEU A 20 0.22 0.22 -9.45
CA LEU A 20 -0.29 -0.80 -8.54
C LEU A 20 0.89 -1.62 -8.03
N LEU A 21 1.20 -1.49 -6.75
CA LEU A 21 2.41 -2.07 -6.15
C LEU A 21 2.13 -3.28 -5.25
N VAL A 22 0.93 -3.83 -5.29
CA VAL A 22 0.55 -5.00 -4.49
C VAL A 22 0.13 -6.12 -5.43
N ASP A 23 0.82 -7.23 -5.38
CA ASP A 23 0.55 -8.36 -6.27
C ASP A 23 -0.61 -9.22 -5.77
N TYR A 24 -0.68 -9.45 -4.47
CA TYR A 24 -1.81 -10.15 -3.88
C TYR A 24 -1.95 -9.81 -2.40
N ILE A 25 -3.12 -10.06 -1.86
CA ILE A 25 -3.40 -9.95 -0.42
C ILE A 25 -3.48 -11.36 0.14
N GLU A 26 -2.69 -11.63 1.16
CA GLU A 26 -2.69 -12.92 1.84
C GLU A 26 -3.87 -13.03 2.80
N ASP A 27 -4.14 -11.94 3.52
CA ASP A 27 -5.24 -11.88 4.49
C ASP A 27 -5.62 -10.43 4.73
N PHE A 28 -6.90 -10.17 4.97
CA PHE A 28 -7.35 -8.85 5.38
C PHE A 28 -8.68 -8.94 6.11
N GLU A 29 -8.98 -7.92 6.89
CA GLU A 29 -10.28 -7.73 7.51
C GLU A 29 -10.71 -6.29 7.22
N PRO A 30 -11.88 -6.08 6.58
CA PRO A 30 -12.34 -4.73 6.25
C PRO A 30 -12.34 -3.81 7.46
N GLY A 31 -11.71 -2.66 7.31
CA GLY A 31 -11.61 -1.65 8.36
C GLY A 31 -10.59 -1.94 9.46
N GLU A 32 -9.92 -3.09 9.43
CA GLU A 32 -9.02 -3.50 10.50
C GLU A 32 -7.57 -3.63 10.05
N PHE A 33 -7.29 -4.46 9.06
CA PHE A 33 -5.91 -4.67 8.60
C PHE A 33 -5.85 -5.27 7.21
N GLY A 34 -4.68 -5.20 6.61
CA GLY A 34 -4.34 -5.94 5.41
C GLY A 34 -2.90 -6.44 5.46
N ILE A 35 -2.67 -7.60 4.91
CA ILE A 35 -1.34 -8.20 4.72
C ILE A 35 -1.23 -8.57 3.25
N GLY A 36 -0.29 -7.95 2.54
CA GLY A 36 -0.09 -8.20 1.13
C GLY A 36 1.37 -8.36 0.79
N TYR A 37 1.62 -8.67 -0.46
CA TYR A 37 2.97 -8.90 -0.96
C TYR A 37 3.19 -8.22 -2.30
N LYS A 38 4.39 -7.71 -2.47
CA LYS A 38 4.93 -7.32 -3.77
C LYS A 38 6.09 -8.22 -4.10
N CYS A 39 6.03 -8.87 -5.25
CA CYS A 39 7.15 -9.64 -5.79
C CYS A 39 8.05 -8.68 -6.54
N VAL A 40 9.21 -8.38 -5.99
CA VAL A 40 10.12 -7.38 -6.55
C VAL A 40 10.97 -8.02 -7.64
N THR A 41 10.83 -7.54 -8.88
CA THR A 41 11.58 -8.06 -10.01
C THR A 41 12.48 -6.99 -10.60
N TYR A 42 13.54 -7.41 -11.29
CA TYR A 42 14.44 -6.48 -11.96
C TYR A 42 13.74 -5.72 -13.09
N ARG A 43 12.64 -6.21 -13.58
CA ARG A 43 11.89 -5.57 -14.67
C ARG A 43 11.09 -4.34 -14.25
N GLU A 44 11.07 -4.02 -12.98
CA GLU A 44 10.44 -2.80 -12.51
C GLU A 44 11.19 -1.59 -13.09
N ASP A 45 10.46 -0.66 -13.68
CA ASP A 45 11.05 0.49 -14.37
C ASP A 45 11.92 1.36 -13.45
N PHE A 46 11.59 1.45 -12.16
CA PHE A 46 12.36 2.30 -11.25
C PHE A 46 13.78 1.83 -11.02
N PHE A 47 14.11 0.55 -11.26
CA PHE A 47 15.48 0.08 -11.10
C PHE A 47 16.43 0.64 -12.14
N ALA A 48 15.92 1.03 -13.31
CA ALA A 48 16.77 1.63 -14.35
C ALA A 48 17.43 2.93 -13.88
N GLY A 49 16.74 3.67 -13.02
CA GLY A 49 17.26 4.93 -12.50
C GLY A 49 17.67 4.91 -11.04
N HIS A 50 17.39 3.83 -10.30
CA HIS A 50 17.58 3.83 -8.85
C HIS A 50 18.13 2.48 -8.33
N PHE A 51 19.32 2.05 -8.66
CA PHE A 51 20.31 2.72 -9.48
C PHE A 51 20.88 1.72 -10.47
N PRO A 52 21.43 2.12 -11.63
CA PRO A 52 21.96 1.18 -12.61
C PRO A 52 23.02 0.23 -12.05
N GLN A 53 23.86 0.68 -11.12
CA GLN A 53 24.94 -0.15 -10.55
C GLN A 53 24.51 -0.91 -9.30
N GLU A 54 23.44 -0.47 -8.63
CA GLU A 54 22.92 -1.12 -7.43
C GLU A 54 21.39 -0.91 -7.39
N PRO A 55 20.62 -1.86 -7.95
CA PRO A 55 19.17 -1.71 -7.99
C PRO A 55 18.58 -1.85 -6.59
N VAL A 56 17.93 -0.79 -6.15
CA VAL A 56 17.27 -0.70 -4.83
C VAL A 56 15.90 -0.09 -5.04
N MET A 57 14.87 -0.72 -4.49
CA MET A 57 13.52 -0.17 -4.55
C MET A 57 13.45 1.14 -3.76
N PRO A 58 12.99 2.25 -4.37
CA PRO A 58 12.86 3.51 -3.65
C PRO A 58 12.01 3.35 -2.39
N GLY A 59 12.51 3.87 -1.26
CA GLY A 59 11.80 3.76 0.01
C GLY A 59 10.43 4.38 -0.03
N VAL A 60 10.27 5.49 -0.74
CA VAL A 60 8.96 6.15 -0.88
C VAL A 60 7.93 5.25 -1.58
N LEU A 61 8.38 4.37 -2.48
CA LEU A 61 7.48 3.41 -3.13
C LEU A 61 7.11 2.25 -2.21
N ILE A 62 7.98 1.90 -1.26
CA ILE A 62 7.62 0.93 -0.22
C ILE A 62 6.49 1.49 0.64
N ILE A 63 6.59 2.76 1.02
CA ILE A 63 5.54 3.43 1.79
C ILE A 63 4.25 3.51 0.97
N GLU A 64 4.35 3.81 -0.32
CA GLU A 64 3.16 3.81 -1.19
C GLU A 64 2.51 2.41 -1.25
N ALA A 65 3.32 1.35 -1.36
CA ALA A 65 2.80 -0.03 -1.35
C ALA A 65 2.07 -0.36 -0.05
N LEU A 66 2.61 0.07 1.10
CA LEU A 66 1.96 -0.08 2.40
C LEU A 66 0.64 0.68 2.45
N ALA A 67 0.59 1.87 1.85
CA ALA A 67 -0.63 2.66 1.77
C ALA A 67 -1.68 1.95 0.91
N GLN A 68 -1.28 1.31 -0.17
CA GLN A 68 -2.22 0.56 -1.02
C GLN A 68 -2.84 -0.61 -0.27
N VAL A 69 -2.07 -1.31 0.55
CA VAL A 69 -2.59 -2.39 1.40
C VAL A 69 -3.61 -1.83 2.40
N GLY A 70 -3.29 -0.70 3.02
CA GLY A 70 -4.21 -0.01 3.92
C GLY A 70 -5.48 0.44 3.22
N ALA A 71 -5.35 0.93 1.98
CA ALA A 71 -6.49 1.33 1.17
C ALA A 71 -7.41 0.14 0.87
N VAL A 72 -6.84 -1.04 0.63
CA VAL A 72 -7.64 -2.25 0.43
C VAL A 72 -8.51 -2.50 1.67
N ALA A 73 -7.93 -2.41 2.86
CA ALA A 73 -8.67 -2.65 4.10
C ALA A 73 -9.79 -1.61 4.31
N ILE A 74 -9.51 -0.34 4.05
CA ILE A 74 -10.47 0.75 4.28
C ILE A 74 -11.56 0.76 3.21
N LEU A 75 -11.19 0.63 1.93
CA LEU A 75 -12.14 0.76 0.82
C LEU A 75 -12.96 -0.51 0.59
N SER A 76 -12.62 -1.60 1.25
CA SER A 76 -13.43 -2.82 1.22
C SER A 76 -14.66 -2.75 2.11
N LEU A 77 -14.75 -1.76 3.00
CA LEU A 77 -15.97 -1.51 3.77
C LEU A 77 -17.09 -1.09 2.81
N ASP A 78 -18.31 -1.59 3.03
CA ASP A 78 -19.45 -1.29 2.15
C ASP A 78 -19.72 0.21 2.02
N GLU A 79 -19.58 0.95 3.12
CA GLU A 79 -19.78 2.41 3.16
C GLU A 79 -18.74 3.18 2.35
N ASN A 80 -17.62 2.55 2.03
CA ASN A 80 -16.50 3.20 1.31
C ASN A 80 -16.36 2.74 -0.13
N LYS A 81 -17.25 1.89 -0.61
CA LYS A 81 -17.18 1.40 -2.00
C LYS A 81 -17.23 2.56 -2.99
N GLY A 82 -16.29 2.54 -3.93
CA GLY A 82 -16.20 3.55 -4.98
C GLY A 82 -15.52 4.83 -4.56
N LYS A 83 -15.09 4.95 -3.31
CA LYS A 83 -14.30 6.09 -2.85
C LYS A 83 -12.84 5.92 -3.23
N ILE A 84 -12.08 7.00 -3.11
CA ILE A 84 -10.64 7.04 -3.33
C ILE A 84 -9.99 7.46 -2.03
N ALA A 85 -8.89 6.81 -1.67
CA ALA A 85 -8.11 7.17 -0.49
C ALA A 85 -6.84 7.90 -0.92
N PHE A 86 -6.59 9.06 -0.31
CA PHE A 86 -5.38 9.84 -0.52
C PHE A 86 -4.57 9.90 0.76
N PHE A 87 -3.26 10.11 0.63
CA PHE A 87 -2.44 10.41 1.78
C PHE A 87 -2.85 11.73 2.42
N GLY A 88 -3.09 11.69 3.72
CA GLY A 88 -3.24 12.91 4.52
C GLY A 88 -1.98 13.26 5.29
N GLY A 89 -1.09 12.29 5.52
CA GLY A 89 0.17 12.50 6.20
C GLY A 89 0.92 11.22 6.41
N ILE A 90 2.23 11.35 6.66
CA ILE A 90 3.13 10.24 6.95
C ILE A 90 3.93 10.65 8.18
N ASN A 91 3.85 9.87 9.26
CA ASN A 91 4.56 10.15 10.50
C ASN A 91 5.44 8.96 10.87
N LYS A 92 6.49 9.23 11.65
CA LYS A 92 7.36 8.19 12.22
C LYS A 92 7.90 7.24 11.14
N CYS A 93 8.23 7.78 9.98
CA CYS A 93 8.72 6.98 8.85
C CYS A 93 10.19 6.64 9.06
N ARG A 94 10.51 5.35 8.98
CA ARG A 94 11.85 4.81 9.15
C ARG A 94 12.17 3.83 8.03
N PHE A 95 13.36 3.97 7.44
CA PHE A 95 13.87 3.02 6.46
C PHE A 95 15.04 2.28 7.10
N LYS A 96 14.88 0.95 7.25
CA LYS A 96 15.83 0.13 8.02
C LYS A 96 16.62 -0.85 7.19
N GLY A 97 16.26 -1.04 5.93
CA GLY A 97 16.93 -1.97 5.05
C GLY A 97 16.65 -1.70 3.59
N LYS A 98 17.42 -2.35 2.74
CA LYS A 98 17.27 -2.24 1.29
C LYS A 98 16.37 -3.34 0.76
N VAL A 99 15.57 -3.02 -0.26
CA VAL A 99 14.77 -3.98 -1.02
C VAL A 99 15.34 -4.03 -2.43
N LYS A 100 15.67 -5.22 -2.88
CA LYS A 100 16.34 -5.43 -4.16
C LYS A 100 15.60 -6.46 -5.01
N PRO A 101 15.90 -6.54 -6.30
CA PRO A 101 15.29 -7.55 -7.16
C PRO A 101 15.48 -8.96 -6.59
N GLY A 102 14.42 -9.75 -6.62
CA GLY A 102 14.38 -11.10 -6.05
C GLY A 102 13.74 -11.16 -4.68
N ASP A 103 13.55 -10.01 -4.01
CA ASP A 103 12.90 -9.99 -2.70
C ASP A 103 11.39 -10.13 -2.84
N LYS A 104 10.80 -10.80 -1.86
CA LYS A 104 9.34 -10.85 -1.69
C LYS A 104 9.00 -9.93 -0.53
N LEU A 105 8.44 -8.78 -0.85
CA LEU A 105 8.18 -7.73 0.12
C LEU A 105 6.83 -7.94 0.79
N ARG A 106 6.85 -8.21 2.09
CA ARG A 106 5.65 -8.36 2.89
C ARG A 106 5.20 -7.00 3.40
N LEU A 107 3.93 -6.69 3.20
CA LEU A 107 3.34 -5.38 3.48
C LEU A 107 2.19 -5.57 4.46
N GLU A 108 2.32 -5.05 5.67
CA GLU A 108 1.25 -5.14 6.66
C GLU A 108 0.85 -3.74 7.12
N THR A 109 -0.44 -3.44 7.04
CA THR A 109 -0.99 -2.17 7.51
C THR A 109 -2.20 -2.45 8.38
N LYS A 110 -2.14 -1.97 9.63
CA LYS A 110 -3.22 -2.10 10.62
C LYS A 110 -3.89 -0.75 10.80
N ILE A 111 -5.20 -0.72 10.69
CA ILE A 111 -5.97 0.51 10.91
C ILE A 111 -6.13 0.68 12.42
N ILE A 112 -5.49 1.71 12.98
CA ILE A 112 -5.51 1.95 14.44
C ILE A 112 -6.54 3.01 14.85
N ARG A 113 -6.99 3.83 13.91
CA ARG A 113 -8.06 4.81 14.10
C ARG A 113 -8.80 5.02 12.80
N HIS A 114 -10.11 5.15 12.90
CA HIS A 114 -10.95 5.49 11.74
C HIS A 114 -12.07 6.39 12.23
N LYS A 115 -12.06 7.65 11.82
CA LYS A 115 -13.04 8.64 12.25
C LYS A 115 -13.50 9.45 11.04
N GLY A 116 -14.76 9.27 10.65
CA GLY A 116 -15.30 9.92 9.47
C GLY A 116 -14.52 9.54 8.22
N PRO A 117 -14.08 10.52 7.41
CA PRO A 117 -13.32 10.23 6.20
C PRO A 117 -11.82 9.98 6.46
N MET A 118 -11.38 10.08 7.72
CA MET A 118 -9.95 9.96 8.05
C MET A 118 -9.66 8.61 8.72
N GLY A 119 -8.62 7.95 8.25
CA GLY A 119 -8.11 6.74 8.85
C GLY A 119 -6.62 6.85 9.12
N VAL A 120 -6.15 6.20 10.19
CA VAL A 120 -4.73 6.14 10.54
C VAL A 120 -4.32 4.67 10.61
N GLY A 121 -3.23 4.33 9.94
CA GLY A 121 -2.70 2.97 9.92
C GLY A 121 -1.26 2.90 10.37
N GLU A 122 -0.91 1.83 11.06
CA GLU A 122 0.48 1.47 11.34
C GLU A 122 0.93 0.49 10.27
N ALA A 123 2.02 0.83 9.58
CA ALA A 123 2.48 0.11 8.41
C ALA A 123 3.89 -0.41 8.61
N VAL A 124 4.11 -1.68 8.27
CA VAL A 124 5.41 -2.35 8.40
C VAL A 124 5.67 -3.18 7.16
N ALA A 125 6.82 -2.94 6.52
CA ALA A 125 7.29 -3.75 5.40
C ALA A 125 8.48 -4.59 5.83
N SER A 126 8.52 -5.83 5.40
CA SER A 126 9.59 -6.76 5.76
C SER A 126 9.97 -7.68 4.60
N VAL A 127 11.21 -8.16 4.64
CA VAL A 127 11.73 -9.17 3.71
C VAL A 127 12.36 -10.28 4.56
N ASP A 128 11.91 -11.51 4.36
CA ASP A 128 12.39 -12.66 5.11
C ASP A 128 12.39 -12.44 6.63
N GLY A 129 11.34 -11.81 7.14
CA GLY A 129 11.16 -11.55 8.56
C GLY A 129 11.90 -10.33 9.10
N LYS A 130 12.70 -9.63 8.27
CA LYS A 130 13.42 -8.43 8.71
C LYS A 130 12.68 -7.18 8.25
N VAL A 131 12.41 -6.27 9.18
CA VAL A 131 11.76 -5.00 8.87
C VAL A 131 12.68 -4.14 7.99
N VAL A 132 12.15 -3.68 6.85
CA VAL A 132 12.89 -2.79 5.94
C VAL A 132 12.35 -1.36 5.97
N ALA A 133 11.08 -1.19 6.33
CA ALA A 133 10.47 0.14 6.45
C ALA A 133 9.28 0.08 7.39
N GLN A 134 8.98 1.20 8.03
CA GLN A 134 7.78 1.33 8.86
C GLN A 134 7.35 2.79 8.89
N ALA A 135 6.05 3.02 9.08
CA ALA A 135 5.50 4.36 9.15
C ALA A 135 4.10 4.34 9.76
N GLU A 136 3.64 5.50 10.17
CA GLU A 136 2.25 5.75 10.52
C GLU A 136 1.64 6.55 9.38
N LEU A 137 0.58 6.02 8.76
CA LEU A 137 -0.03 6.60 7.57
C LEU A 137 -1.41 7.17 7.89
N THR A 138 -1.67 8.39 7.43
CA THR A 138 -3.00 8.98 7.52
C THR A 138 -3.64 8.96 6.14
N PHE A 139 -4.86 8.43 6.07
CA PHE A 139 -5.64 8.34 4.84
C PHE A 139 -6.82 9.29 4.89
N MET A 140 -7.13 9.91 3.75
CA MET A 140 -8.34 10.70 3.58
C MET A 140 -9.18 10.06 2.49
N GLU A 141 -10.41 9.70 2.82
CA GLU A 141 -11.35 9.11 1.87
C GLU A 141 -12.15 10.20 1.17
N ILE A 142 -12.20 10.14 -0.16
CA ILE A 142 -12.95 11.10 -0.96
C ILE A 142 -13.94 10.34 -1.84
N GLY A 143 -15.19 10.75 -1.80
CA GLY A 143 -16.23 10.16 -2.64
C GLY A 143 -15.96 10.46 -4.13
N ARG A 144 -16.35 9.53 -5.01
CA ARG A 144 -16.17 9.66 -6.45
C ARG A 144 -16.79 10.92 -7.03
N ALA A 145 -18.01 11.24 -6.57
CA ALA A 145 -18.71 12.45 -7.05
C ALA A 145 -17.91 13.71 -6.74
N SER A 146 -17.35 13.81 -5.52
CA SER A 146 -16.53 14.95 -5.13
C SER A 146 -15.29 15.10 -6.00
N CYS A 147 -14.67 13.99 -6.38
CA CYS A 147 -13.52 14.01 -7.27
C CYS A 147 -13.89 14.54 -8.68
N ARG A 148 -15.06 14.15 -9.18
CA ARG A 148 -15.54 14.61 -10.49
C ARG A 148 -15.84 16.10 -10.50
N GLU A 149 -16.40 16.62 -9.44
CA GLU A 149 -16.77 18.03 -9.34
C GLU A 149 -15.57 18.95 -9.27
N ARG A 150 -14.40 18.43 -8.90
CA ARG A 150 -13.18 19.21 -8.80
C ARG A 150 -12.36 19.26 -10.10
N VAL A 151 -12.77 18.46 -11.06
CA VAL A 151 -12.16 18.43 -12.38
C VAL A 151 -12.95 19.35 -13.32
#